data_9841e016bc49b27927a8c1bad3308a39
#
_entry.id   9841e016bc49b27927a8c1bad3308a39
#
_cell.length_a   1.000
_cell.length_b   1.000
_cell.length_c   1.000
_cell.angle_alpha   90.00
_cell.angle_beta   90.00
_cell.angle_gamma   90.00
#
_symmetry.space_group_name_H-M   'P 1'
#
loop_
_entity.id
_entity.type
_entity.pdbx_description
1 polymer ?
#
loop_
_entity_poly.entity_id
_entity_poly.type
_entity_poly.pdbx_seq_one_letter_code
_entity_poly.pdbx_strand_id
1 'polypeptide(L)'
;MDSDDYGGKNWKQYLEDFNKEYPNIKVDVITDTNYAEDALTHLQSGNYETVMCIPAVDMADLSTYFMSFGDYDTMSSLVNYSNRWLYQGQVYGVPLTATTQGIVYNKKVFADAGVTDVPKTPEEFIAALKAIKDKNPDCIPLYTNYAAGWTMGAWDAYIGNNATGDNTYMNQKLVHTKDPFQNYGDDTHAYAVYKILYDAVADGLIEDDFATTDWEGCKGMINNGEIGCMVLGSWAYPQMEAAGENGADIGYMPFPITVNGEQYASAGADYSYGINANATDDEKAAAMVFVKWMTEKS
;
A
#
# COMPACT_ATOMS: atom_id res chain seq x y z
N MET A 1 10.10 -10.34 -4.20
CA MET A 1 8.74 -10.88 -4.28
C MET A 1 8.84 -12.32 -4.76
N ASP A 2 9.18 -13.20 -3.85
CA ASP A 2 9.16 -14.65 -4.12
C ASP A 2 7.75 -15.22 -4.00
N SER A 3 6.78 -14.34 -3.83
CA SER A 3 5.52 -14.76 -3.32
C SER A 3 4.47 -14.94 -4.41
N ASP A 4 3.54 -15.77 -4.10
CA ASP A 4 2.24 -15.97 -4.72
C ASP A 4 1.34 -14.71 -4.63
N ASP A 5 1.92 -13.50 -4.49
CA ASP A 5 1.22 -12.27 -4.16
C ASP A 5 0.39 -11.69 -5.32
N TYR A 6 0.49 -12.29 -6.49
CA TYR A 6 -0.24 -11.84 -7.67
C TYR A 6 -1.34 -12.83 -8.05
N GLY A 7 -2.50 -12.69 -7.43
CA GLY A 7 -3.66 -13.49 -7.82
C GLY A 7 -3.47 -15.00 -7.71
N GLY A 8 -2.66 -15.47 -6.76
CA GLY A 8 -2.37 -16.90 -6.56
C GLY A 8 -1.38 -17.50 -7.54
N LYS A 9 -0.65 -16.69 -8.32
CA LYS A 9 0.44 -17.15 -9.17
C LYS A 9 1.75 -16.55 -8.74
N ASN A 10 2.83 -17.34 -8.77
CA ASN A 10 4.19 -16.84 -8.61
C ASN A 10 4.79 -16.39 -9.97
N TRP A 11 5.92 -15.69 -9.90
CA TRP A 11 6.60 -15.17 -11.10
C TRP A 11 6.94 -16.26 -12.12
N LYS A 12 7.31 -17.46 -11.68
CA LYS A 12 7.60 -18.58 -12.59
C LYS A 12 6.38 -18.92 -13.44
N GLN A 13 5.20 -19.01 -12.83
CA GLN A 13 3.96 -19.32 -13.55
C GLN A 13 3.57 -18.20 -14.52
N TYR A 14 3.73 -16.92 -14.12
CA TYR A 14 3.52 -15.79 -15.04
C TYR A 14 4.45 -15.83 -16.24
N LEU A 15 5.74 -16.08 -16.03
CA LEU A 15 6.71 -16.15 -17.11
C LEU A 15 6.48 -17.35 -18.03
N GLU A 16 6.10 -18.50 -17.47
CA GLU A 16 5.72 -19.67 -18.27
C GLU A 16 4.52 -19.36 -19.17
N ASP A 17 3.50 -18.68 -18.65
CA ASP A 17 2.32 -18.28 -19.41
C ASP A 17 2.66 -17.22 -20.46
N PHE A 18 3.44 -16.20 -20.10
CA PHE A 18 3.90 -15.18 -21.02
C PHE A 18 4.72 -15.79 -22.19
N ASN A 19 5.66 -16.67 -21.91
CA ASN A 19 6.52 -17.28 -22.92
C ASN A 19 5.77 -18.23 -23.86
N LYS A 20 4.59 -18.77 -23.49
CA LYS A 20 3.74 -19.51 -24.42
C LYS A 20 3.18 -18.62 -25.52
N GLU A 21 2.83 -17.36 -25.18
CA GLU A 21 2.31 -16.40 -26.15
C GLU A 21 3.43 -15.64 -26.88
N TYR A 22 4.54 -15.34 -26.19
CA TYR A 22 5.67 -14.55 -26.70
C TYR A 22 7.01 -15.25 -26.52
N PRO A 23 7.26 -16.37 -27.24
CA PRO A 23 8.46 -17.19 -27.05
C PRO A 23 9.77 -16.49 -27.42
N ASN A 24 9.71 -15.39 -28.16
CA ASN A 24 10.89 -14.61 -28.58
C ASN A 24 11.27 -13.50 -27.59
N ILE A 25 10.46 -13.27 -26.55
CA ILE A 25 10.75 -12.27 -25.52
C ILE A 25 11.17 -13.01 -24.26
N LYS A 26 12.41 -12.78 -23.84
CA LYS A 26 12.92 -13.31 -22.57
C LYS A 26 12.79 -12.26 -21.48
N VAL A 27 12.22 -12.63 -20.35
CA VAL A 27 12.09 -11.80 -19.17
C VAL A 27 12.81 -12.48 -18.02
N ASP A 28 13.76 -11.78 -17.42
CA ASP A 28 14.46 -12.17 -16.19
C ASP A 28 13.94 -11.26 -15.06
N VAL A 29 13.35 -11.84 -14.02
CA VAL A 29 12.80 -11.09 -12.89
C VAL A 29 13.83 -10.94 -11.79
N ILE A 30 14.05 -9.72 -11.35
CA ILE A 30 14.87 -9.39 -10.17
C ILE A 30 13.93 -9.00 -9.05
N THR A 31 14.07 -9.66 -7.90
CA THR A 31 13.31 -9.35 -6.68
C THR A 31 14.22 -8.68 -5.67
N ASP A 32 13.67 -7.69 -4.96
CA ASP A 32 14.41 -6.90 -3.99
C ASP A 32 13.51 -6.59 -2.79
N THR A 33 13.95 -6.97 -1.59
CA THR A 33 13.21 -6.75 -0.34
C THR A 33 13.32 -5.32 0.17
N ASN A 34 14.33 -4.56 -0.28
CA ASN A 34 14.54 -3.16 0.07
C ASN A 34 14.27 -2.23 -1.14
N TYR A 35 13.33 -2.63 -1.99
CA TYR A 35 13.09 -2.05 -3.31
C TYR A 35 12.97 -0.53 -3.33
N ALA A 36 12.31 0.07 -2.34
CA ALA A 36 12.05 1.52 -2.34
C ALA A 36 13.34 2.36 -2.35
N GLU A 37 14.38 1.93 -1.62
CA GLU A 37 15.66 2.63 -1.52
C GLU A 37 16.59 2.23 -2.66
N ASP A 38 16.67 0.95 -2.97
CA ASP A 38 17.59 0.42 -3.98
C ASP A 38 17.19 0.84 -5.40
N ALA A 39 15.88 0.83 -5.72
CA ALA A 39 15.38 1.31 -6.99
C ALA A 39 15.72 2.78 -7.27
N LEU A 40 15.66 3.65 -6.27
CA LEU A 40 16.04 5.04 -6.43
C LEU A 40 17.54 5.19 -6.68
N THR A 41 18.37 4.39 -6.01
CA THR A 41 19.82 4.35 -6.22
C THR A 41 20.17 3.87 -7.63
N HIS A 42 19.50 2.82 -8.12
CA HIS A 42 19.66 2.33 -9.50
C HIS A 42 19.31 3.40 -10.53
N LEU A 43 18.17 4.09 -10.37
CA LEU A 43 17.78 5.20 -11.26
C LEU A 43 18.85 6.31 -11.30
N GLN A 44 19.32 6.75 -10.12
CA GLN A 44 20.31 7.82 -10.01
C GLN A 44 21.67 7.46 -10.60
N SER A 45 22.04 6.18 -10.54
CA SER A 45 23.27 5.67 -11.16
C SER A 45 23.17 5.56 -12.68
N GLY A 46 21.97 5.60 -13.25
CA GLY A 46 21.69 5.38 -14.66
C GLY A 46 21.76 3.91 -15.09
N ASN A 47 21.93 2.98 -14.16
CA ASN A 47 21.96 1.54 -14.39
C ASN A 47 20.76 0.88 -13.73
N TYR A 48 19.66 0.79 -14.44
CA TYR A 48 18.41 0.24 -13.97
C TYR A 48 17.72 -0.62 -15.05
N GLU A 49 16.80 -1.42 -14.63
CA GLU A 49 16.13 -2.46 -15.41
C GLU A 49 15.34 -1.87 -16.58
N THR A 50 15.09 -2.69 -17.60
CA THR A 50 14.29 -2.30 -18.78
C THR A 50 12.84 -1.97 -18.35
N VAL A 51 12.28 -2.75 -17.42
CA VAL A 51 10.98 -2.51 -16.77
C VAL A 51 11.19 -2.54 -15.28
N MET A 52 10.68 -1.54 -14.57
CA MET A 52 10.72 -1.51 -13.12
C MET A 52 9.45 -0.88 -12.54
N CYS A 53 9.16 -1.17 -11.28
CA CYS A 53 8.16 -0.40 -10.53
C CYS A 53 8.71 1.00 -10.25
N ILE A 54 7.99 2.04 -10.64
CA ILE A 54 8.46 3.42 -10.46
C ILE A 54 8.56 3.75 -8.96
N PRO A 55 9.75 4.05 -8.43
CA PRO A 55 9.94 4.47 -7.04
C PRO A 55 9.49 5.91 -6.82
N ALA A 56 9.66 6.43 -5.61
CA ALA A 56 9.35 7.82 -5.29
C ALA A 56 10.34 8.78 -5.99
N VAL A 57 9.96 9.28 -7.17
CA VAL A 57 10.71 10.28 -7.95
C VAL A 57 9.88 11.53 -8.17
N ASP A 58 10.57 12.66 -8.39
CA ASP A 58 9.89 13.89 -8.77
C ASP A 58 9.19 13.73 -10.12
N MET A 59 7.97 14.25 -10.23
CA MET A 59 7.19 14.19 -11.48
C MET A 59 7.93 14.84 -12.66
N ALA A 60 8.72 15.87 -12.39
CA ALA A 60 9.51 16.57 -13.42
C ALA A 60 10.62 15.70 -14.01
N ASP A 61 11.08 14.70 -13.29
CA ASP A 61 12.17 13.78 -13.70
C ASP A 61 11.66 12.54 -14.43
N LEU A 62 10.35 12.32 -14.47
CA LEU A 62 9.76 11.13 -15.09
C LEU A 62 10.26 10.89 -16.52
N SER A 63 10.29 11.93 -17.34
CA SER A 63 10.75 11.81 -18.74
C SER A 63 12.24 11.55 -18.90
N THR A 64 13.03 11.79 -17.86
CA THR A 64 14.47 11.48 -17.85
C THR A 64 14.70 9.98 -17.67
N TYR A 65 13.86 9.35 -16.85
CA TYR A 65 14.02 7.95 -16.49
C TYR A 65 13.13 7.01 -17.30
N PHE A 66 11.91 7.45 -17.62
CA PHE A 66 10.88 6.56 -18.17
C PHE A 66 10.37 7.03 -19.53
N MET A 67 10.09 6.07 -20.38
CA MET A 67 9.40 6.27 -21.65
C MET A 67 7.93 6.61 -21.39
N SER A 68 7.36 7.55 -22.15
CA SER A 68 5.91 7.79 -22.13
C SER A 68 5.15 6.62 -22.75
N PHE A 69 4.06 6.19 -22.11
CA PHE A 69 3.09 5.25 -22.66
C PHE A 69 2.08 5.93 -23.61
N GLY A 70 2.00 7.25 -23.59
CA GLY A 70 1.11 8.06 -24.41
C GLY A 70 0.46 9.22 -23.66
N ASP A 71 -0.40 9.93 -24.34
CA ASP A 71 -1.18 11.02 -23.75
C ASP A 71 -2.24 10.50 -22.75
N TYR A 72 -2.60 11.37 -21.79
CA TYR A 72 -3.54 10.99 -20.73
C TYR A 72 -4.92 10.64 -21.24
N ASP A 73 -5.44 11.33 -22.27
CA ASP A 73 -6.78 11.08 -22.78
C ASP A 73 -6.89 9.67 -23.35
N THR A 74 -5.86 9.24 -24.08
CA THR A 74 -5.77 7.88 -24.61
C THR A 74 -5.61 6.87 -23.46
N MET A 75 -4.63 7.08 -22.57
CA MET A 75 -4.29 6.11 -21.53
C MET A 75 -5.40 5.95 -20.48
N SER A 76 -6.12 7.01 -20.15
CA SER A 76 -7.22 6.95 -19.18
C SER A 76 -8.41 6.12 -19.68
N SER A 77 -8.56 5.96 -21.00
CA SER A 77 -9.56 5.08 -21.61
C SER A 77 -9.16 3.59 -21.57
N LEU A 78 -7.89 3.29 -21.40
CA LEU A 78 -7.32 1.94 -21.45
C LEU A 78 -7.02 1.37 -20.05
N VAL A 79 -6.57 2.23 -19.13
CA VAL A 79 -6.04 1.80 -17.83
C VAL A 79 -6.60 2.70 -16.73
N ASN A 80 -7.19 2.07 -15.70
CA ASN A 80 -7.61 2.78 -14.50
C ASN A 80 -6.40 3.35 -13.74
N TYR A 81 -6.59 4.47 -13.06
CA TYR A 81 -5.54 5.15 -12.27
C TYR A 81 -4.29 5.54 -13.07
N SER A 82 -4.38 5.69 -14.39
CA SER A 82 -3.26 6.11 -15.26
C SER A 82 -2.70 7.51 -14.92
N ASN A 83 -3.41 8.28 -14.08
CA ASN A 83 -2.98 9.58 -13.59
C ASN A 83 -1.94 9.53 -12.46
N ARG A 84 -1.58 8.35 -11.94
CA ARG A 84 -0.59 8.21 -10.85
C ARG A 84 0.76 8.82 -11.22
N TRP A 85 1.22 8.56 -12.43
CA TRP A 85 2.49 9.04 -12.98
C TRP A 85 2.26 9.89 -14.23
N LEU A 86 1.41 10.91 -14.07
CA LEU A 86 1.06 11.86 -15.12
C LEU A 86 1.91 13.12 -14.99
N TYR A 87 2.62 13.48 -16.03
CA TYR A 87 3.36 14.75 -16.10
C TYR A 87 3.24 15.36 -17.49
N GLN A 88 2.91 16.67 -17.55
CA GLN A 88 2.74 17.43 -18.81
C GLN A 88 1.85 16.73 -19.85
N GLY A 89 0.75 16.11 -19.38
CA GLY A 89 -0.19 15.42 -20.25
C GLY A 89 0.25 14.04 -20.75
N GLN A 90 1.43 13.58 -20.33
CA GLN A 90 1.98 12.25 -20.69
C GLN A 90 1.96 11.31 -19.49
N VAL A 91 1.63 10.05 -19.73
CA VAL A 91 1.60 8.96 -18.75
C VAL A 91 2.91 8.18 -18.81
N TYR A 92 3.62 8.07 -17.69
CA TYR A 92 4.92 7.40 -17.59
C TYR A 92 4.88 6.07 -16.84
N GLY A 93 3.75 5.73 -16.23
CA GLY A 93 3.60 4.49 -15.47
C GLY A 93 2.24 3.83 -15.71
N VAL A 94 2.27 2.52 -15.87
CA VAL A 94 1.05 1.70 -15.99
C VAL A 94 0.84 0.94 -14.68
N PRO A 95 -0.28 1.18 -13.96
CA PRO A 95 -0.57 0.51 -12.70
C PRO A 95 -0.65 -1.01 -12.84
N LEU A 96 -0.05 -1.70 -11.85
CA LEU A 96 -0.17 -3.15 -11.70
C LEU A 96 -1.48 -3.54 -11.03
N THR A 97 -1.74 -2.88 -9.91
CA THR A 97 -2.89 -3.13 -9.05
C THR A 97 -3.42 -1.82 -8.51
N ALA A 98 -4.62 -1.86 -7.95
CA ALA A 98 -5.19 -0.78 -7.17
C ALA A 98 -5.42 -1.26 -5.73
N THR A 99 -5.16 -0.39 -4.78
CA THR A 99 -5.34 -0.68 -3.35
C THR A 99 -6.23 0.36 -2.70
N THR A 100 -6.76 -0.01 -1.54
CA THR A 100 -7.49 0.90 -0.65
C THR A 100 -6.77 1.01 0.68
N GLN A 101 -6.91 2.13 1.37
CA GLN A 101 -6.33 2.36 2.68
C GLN A 101 -7.35 2.01 3.78
N GLY A 102 -6.95 1.14 4.73
CA GLY A 102 -7.79 0.66 5.81
C GLY A 102 -6.97 -0.01 6.91
N ILE A 103 -7.50 -1.05 7.51
CA ILE A 103 -6.85 -1.80 8.60
C ILE A 103 -7.02 -3.29 8.34
N VAL A 104 -5.91 -4.03 8.30
CA VAL A 104 -5.93 -5.49 8.36
C VAL A 104 -6.03 -5.90 9.83
N TYR A 105 -6.92 -6.82 10.17
CA TYR A 105 -7.13 -7.25 11.54
C TYR A 105 -7.46 -8.73 11.66
N ASN A 106 -7.22 -9.31 12.83
CA ASN A 106 -7.66 -10.65 13.15
C ASN A 106 -9.05 -10.60 13.79
N LYS A 107 -10.06 -11.08 13.06
CA LYS A 107 -11.47 -11.09 13.47
C LYS A 107 -11.70 -11.84 14.78
N LYS A 108 -10.97 -12.96 14.97
CA LYS A 108 -11.10 -13.77 16.18
C LYS A 108 -10.56 -13.04 17.41
N VAL A 109 -9.43 -12.33 17.30
CA VAL A 109 -8.87 -11.53 18.40
C VAL A 109 -9.85 -10.45 18.83
N PHE A 110 -10.46 -9.73 17.89
CA PHE A 110 -11.48 -8.71 18.17
C PHE A 110 -12.71 -9.34 18.83
N ALA A 111 -13.25 -10.43 18.27
CA ALA A 111 -14.43 -11.10 18.82
C ALA A 111 -14.18 -11.66 20.23
N ASP A 112 -13.02 -12.27 20.51
CA ASP A 112 -12.63 -12.80 21.81
C ASP A 112 -12.51 -11.68 22.87
N ALA A 113 -12.17 -10.46 22.45
CA ALA A 113 -12.16 -9.25 23.29
C ALA A 113 -13.55 -8.60 23.45
N GLY A 114 -14.59 -9.18 22.83
CA GLY A 114 -15.96 -8.66 22.88
C GLY A 114 -16.25 -7.52 21.90
N VAL A 115 -15.34 -7.26 20.97
CA VAL A 115 -15.52 -6.26 19.90
C VAL A 115 -16.22 -6.94 18.72
N THR A 116 -17.53 -6.79 18.64
CA THR A 116 -18.40 -7.44 17.63
C THR A 116 -18.65 -6.56 16.41
N ASP A 117 -18.59 -5.25 16.59
CA ASP A 117 -18.79 -4.27 15.53
C ASP A 117 -17.46 -3.62 15.17
N VAL A 118 -17.28 -3.33 13.89
CA VAL A 118 -16.10 -2.61 13.39
C VAL A 118 -16.11 -1.18 13.95
N PRO A 119 -15.02 -0.72 14.60
CA PRO A 119 -14.91 0.64 15.11
C PRO A 119 -15.06 1.69 13.99
N LYS A 120 -15.83 2.75 14.28
CA LYS A 120 -16.13 3.82 13.31
C LYS A 120 -15.53 5.17 13.70
N THR A 121 -15.05 5.28 14.92
CA THR A 121 -14.45 6.51 15.46
C THR A 121 -13.09 6.20 16.11
N PRO A 122 -12.22 7.21 16.26
CA PRO A 122 -10.95 7.05 16.98
C PRO A 122 -11.15 6.50 18.41
N GLU A 123 -12.17 6.99 19.11
CA GLU A 123 -12.47 6.55 20.48
C GLU A 123 -12.88 5.07 20.52
N GLU A 124 -13.79 4.63 19.64
CA GLU A 124 -14.18 3.23 19.53
C GLU A 124 -12.98 2.32 19.20
N PHE A 125 -12.08 2.77 18.33
CA PHE A 125 -10.90 2.01 17.96
C PHE A 125 -9.93 1.85 19.14
N ILE A 126 -9.61 2.94 19.84
CA ILE A 126 -8.75 2.87 21.03
C ILE A 126 -9.38 2.01 22.11
N ALA A 127 -10.71 2.09 22.31
CA ALA A 127 -11.42 1.23 23.24
C ALA A 127 -11.33 -0.26 22.84
N ALA A 128 -11.42 -0.57 21.54
CA ALA A 128 -11.24 -1.93 21.04
C ALA A 128 -9.81 -2.46 21.29
N LEU A 129 -8.78 -1.65 21.04
CA LEU A 129 -7.39 -2.02 21.33
C LEU A 129 -7.15 -2.28 22.83
N LYS A 130 -7.73 -1.46 23.72
CA LYS A 130 -7.71 -1.67 25.18
C LYS A 130 -8.37 -2.98 25.56
N ALA A 131 -9.54 -3.26 25.01
CA ALA A 131 -10.27 -4.51 25.27
C ALA A 131 -9.46 -5.74 24.85
N ILE A 132 -8.71 -5.68 23.73
CA ILE A 132 -7.79 -6.73 23.30
C ILE A 132 -6.67 -6.92 24.32
N LYS A 133 -6.01 -5.83 24.75
CA LYS A 133 -4.93 -5.87 25.75
C LYS A 133 -5.39 -6.42 27.08
N ASP A 134 -6.56 -6.01 27.56
CA ASP A 134 -7.16 -6.48 28.80
C ASP A 134 -7.54 -7.96 28.73
N LYS A 135 -8.01 -8.42 27.57
CA LYS A 135 -8.41 -9.82 27.36
C LYS A 135 -7.22 -10.75 27.26
N ASN A 136 -6.20 -10.34 26.52
CA ASN A 136 -4.97 -11.09 26.29
C ASN A 136 -3.76 -10.14 26.37
N PRO A 137 -3.12 -10.02 27.54
CA PRO A 137 -1.95 -9.15 27.73
C PRO A 137 -0.74 -9.49 26.82
N ASP A 138 -0.66 -10.74 26.34
CA ASP A 138 0.42 -11.17 25.44
C ASP A 138 0.14 -10.81 23.97
N CYS A 139 -1.10 -10.47 23.62
CA CYS A 139 -1.44 -10.00 22.29
C CYS A 139 -1.01 -8.55 22.11
N ILE A 140 -0.45 -8.23 20.96
CA ILE A 140 -0.14 -6.86 20.53
C ILE A 140 -1.40 -6.28 19.85
N PRO A 141 -2.12 -5.34 20.46
CA PRO A 141 -3.37 -4.85 19.90
C PRO A 141 -3.20 -4.18 18.53
N LEU A 142 -2.21 -3.28 18.41
CA LEU A 142 -1.82 -2.60 17.18
C LEU A 142 -0.32 -2.79 16.94
N TYR A 143 0.04 -3.45 15.85
CA TYR A 143 1.45 -3.61 15.47
C TYR A 143 1.82 -2.53 14.46
N THR A 144 2.79 -1.68 14.82
CA THR A 144 3.21 -0.55 13.99
C THR A 144 4.23 -0.95 12.93
N ASN A 145 5.01 -1.99 13.18
CA ASN A 145 6.16 -2.40 12.38
C ASN A 145 7.16 -1.24 12.18
N TYR A 146 7.43 -0.51 13.25
CA TYR A 146 8.20 0.73 13.22
C TYR A 146 9.58 0.60 12.58
N ALA A 147 10.31 -0.48 12.85
CA ALA A 147 11.67 -0.68 12.33
C ALA A 147 11.73 -0.74 10.80
N ALA A 148 10.64 -1.10 10.13
CA ALA A 148 10.56 -1.11 8.67
C ALA A 148 10.52 0.32 8.06
N GLY A 149 10.25 1.34 8.86
CA GLY A 149 10.22 2.75 8.46
C GLY A 149 9.04 3.13 7.55
N TRP A 150 8.87 2.46 6.42
CA TRP A 150 7.83 2.76 5.44
C TRP A 150 6.41 2.65 6.02
N THR A 151 6.18 1.78 6.99
CA THR A 151 4.87 1.61 7.66
C THR A 151 4.44 2.87 8.40
N MET A 152 5.39 3.65 8.91
CA MET A 152 5.09 4.92 9.58
C MET A 152 4.69 6.00 8.57
N GLY A 153 5.37 6.07 7.43
CA GLY A 153 4.98 6.95 6.32
C GLY A 153 3.64 6.57 5.69
N ALA A 154 3.21 5.32 5.81
CA ALA A 154 1.90 4.89 5.32
C ALA A 154 0.72 5.60 6.01
N TRP A 155 0.89 6.08 7.26
CA TRP A 155 -0.14 6.84 7.97
C TRP A 155 -0.54 8.12 7.25
N ASP A 156 0.36 8.73 6.48
CA ASP A 156 0.08 9.94 5.71
C ASP A 156 -1.05 9.72 4.68
N ALA A 157 -1.18 8.50 4.15
CA ALA A 157 -2.19 8.18 3.15
C ALA A 157 -3.63 8.29 3.68
N TYR A 158 -3.81 8.22 5.01
CA TYR A 158 -5.12 8.31 5.67
C TYR A 158 -5.60 9.75 5.89
N ILE A 159 -4.70 10.73 5.77
CA ILE A 159 -5.02 12.17 5.93
C ILE A 159 -5.98 12.65 4.83
N GLY A 160 -5.95 12.02 3.67
CA GLY A 160 -6.80 12.37 2.53
C GLY A 160 -8.25 11.96 2.71
N ASN A 161 -8.76 11.16 1.78
CA ASN A 161 -10.17 10.80 1.72
C ASN A 161 -10.68 10.11 2.99
N ASN A 162 -9.87 9.27 3.64
CA ASN A 162 -10.28 8.57 4.87
C ASN A 162 -10.64 9.55 5.99
N ALA A 163 -9.88 10.63 6.16
CA ALA A 163 -10.06 11.58 7.26
C ALA A 163 -10.82 12.86 6.90
N THR A 164 -11.12 13.09 5.61
CA THR A 164 -11.78 14.33 5.16
C THR A 164 -13.01 14.08 4.30
N GLY A 165 -13.20 12.87 3.75
CA GLY A 165 -14.23 12.58 2.76
C GLY A 165 -13.97 13.25 1.40
N ASP A 166 -12.75 13.77 1.18
CA ASP A 166 -12.38 14.52 -0.02
C ASP A 166 -11.16 13.87 -0.68
N ASN A 167 -11.40 13.24 -1.83
CA ASN A 167 -10.35 12.55 -2.59
C ASN A 167 -9.32 13.48 -3.24
N THR A 168 -9.56 14.77 -3.24
CA THR A 168 -8.61 15.80 -3.75
C THR A 168 -7.78 16.44 -2.65
N TYR A 169 -8.09 16.16 -1.37
CA TYR A 169 -7.48 16.88 -0.25
C TYR A 169 -5.95 16.80 -0.23
N MET A 170 -5.39 15.59 -0.28
CA MET A 170 -3.94 15.40 -0.24
C MET A 170 -3.20 16.09 -1.38
N ASN A 171 -3.71 15.98 -2.60
CA ASN A 171 -2.99 16.41 -3.80
C ASN A 171 -3.26 17.87 -4.20
N GLN A 172 -4.35 18.47 -3.71
CA GLN A 172 -4.78 19.80 -4.17
C GLN A 172 -5.04 20.80 -3.04
N LYS A 173 -5.34 20.33 -1.82
CA LYS A 173 -5.80 21.22 -0.73
C LYS A 173 -4.83 21.28 0.45
N LEU A 174 -4.19 20.18 0.81
CA LEU A 174 -3.34 20.11 2.01
C LEU A 174 -2.28 21.22 2.05
N VAL A 175 -1.52 21.40 0.95
CA VAL A 175 -0.44 22.40 0.84
C VAL A 175 -0.94 23.85 0.89
N HIS A 176 -2.22 24.07 0.62
CA HIS A 176 -2.85 25.40 0.66
C HIS A 176 -3.68 25.62 1.92
N THR A 177 -3.83 24.59 2.76
CA THR A 177 -4.59 24.68 4.00
C THR A 177 -3.73 25.31 5.08
N LYS A 178 -4.24 26.39 5.70
CA LYS A 178 -3.56 27.01 6.84
C LYS A 178 -3.67 26.05 8.04
N ASP A 179 -2.54 25.81 8.72
CA ASP A 179 -2.45 24.94 9.90
C ASP A 179 -3.11 23.55 9.69
N PRO A 180 -2.71 22.77 8.66
CA PRO A 180 -3.42 21.57 8.24
C PRO A 180 -3.41 20.44 9.28
N PHE A 181 -2.54 20.53 10.29
CA PHE A 181 -2.42 19.58 11.41
C PHE A 181 -3.10 20.08 12.70
N GLN A 182 -3.88 21.16 12.64
CA GLN A 182 -4.61 21.62 13.80
C GLN A 182 -5.73 20.63 14.20
N ASN A 183 -6.10 20.66 15.48
CA ASN A 183 -7.28 19.95 15.93
C ASN A 183 -8.55 20.71 15.51
N TYR A 184 -9.33 20.12 14.62
CA TYR A 184 -10.61 20.68 14.17
C TYR A 184 -11.75 20.46 15.18
N GLY A 185 -11.54 19.55 16.16
CA GLY A 185 -12.52 19.25 17.20
C GLY A 185 -13.68 18.36 16.77
N ASP A 186 -13.53 17.67 15.65
CA ASP A 186 -14.55 16.81 15.03
C ASP A 186 -13.99 15.43 14.61
N ASP A 187 -12.81 15.06 15.13
CA ASP A 187 -12.12 13.81 14.86
C ASP A 187 -11.84 13.54 13.36
N THR A 188 -11.59 14.60 12.61
CA THR A 188 -11.25 14.56 11.20
C THR A 188 -9.83 15.12 10.90
N HIS A 189 -9.38 15.00 9.65
CA HIS A 189 -8.13 15.53 9.14
C HIS A 189 -6.87 14.89 9.76
N ALA A 190 -5.70 15.48 9.50
CA ALA A 190 -4.41 14.95 9.89
C ALA A 190 -4.24 14.77 11.40
N TYR A 191 -4.76 15.72 12.19
CA TYR A 191 -4.67 15.64 13.65
C TYR A 191 -5.33 14.37 14.20
N ALA A 192 -6.53 14.02 13.70
CA ALA A 192 -7.25 12.83 14.15
C ALA A 192 -6.51 11.54 13.76
N VAL A 193 -5.92 11.49 12.55
CA VAL A 193 -5.12 10.34 12.09
C VAL A 193 -3.95 10.09 13.03
N TYR A 194 -3.12 11.12 13.28
CA TYR A 194 -1.95 10.97 14.14
C TYR A 194 -2.29 10.82 15.62
N LYS A 195 -3.45 11.37 16.05
CA LYS A 195 -3.91 11.19 17.41
C LYS A 195 -4.23 9.73 17.73
N ILE A 196 -4.78 8.98 16.77
CA ILE A 196 -5.00 7.53 16.93
C ILE A 196 -3.67 6.83 17.22
N LEU A 197 -2.63 7.10 16.42
CA LEU A 197 -1.31 6.53 16.65
C LEU A 197 -0.72 6.96 18.00
N TYR A 198 -0.79 8.26 18.30
CA TYR A 198 -0.30 8.81 19.56
C TYR A 198 -0.98 8.16 20.77
N ASP A 199 -2.32 8.04 20.76
CA ASP A 199 -3.07 7.45 21.86
C ASP A 199 -2.74 5.96 22.02
N ALA A 200 -2.60 5.22 20.92
CA ALA A 200 -2.19 3.82 20.96
C ALA A 200 -0.82 3.63 21.60
N VAL A 201 0.16 4.48 21.25
CA VAL A 201 1.51 4.48 21.85
C VAL A 201 1.46 4.89 23.32
N ALA A 202 0.77 5.98 23.64
CA ALA A 202 0.69 6.53 25.01
C ALA A 202 0.01 5.55 26.01
N ASP A 203 -0.94 4.78 25.51
CA ASP A 203 -1.67 3.78 26.31
C ASP A 203 -1.00 2.38 26.31
N GLY A 204 0.16 2.22 25.69
CA GLY A 204 0.91 0.94 25.63
C GLY A 204 0.18 -0.15 24.84
N LEU A 205 -0.50 0.22 23.77
CA LEU A 205 -1.30 -0.68 22.93
C LEU A 205 -0.57 -1.16 21.67
N ILE A 206 0.71 -0.82 21.55
CA ILE A 206 1.58 -1.25 20.47
C ILE A 206 2.58 -2.31 20.94
N GLU A 207 3.43 -2.79 20.05
CA GLU A 207 4.58 -3.65 20.39
C GLU A 207 5.56 -2.97 21.36
N ASP A 208 6.07 -3.72 22.34
CA ASP A 208 7.01 -3.19 23.34
C ASP A 208 8.39 -2.88 22.73
N ASP A 209 8.87 -3.73 21.82
CA ASP A 209 10.16 -3.57 21.13
C ASP A 209 9.94 -3.16 19.67
N PHE A 210 9.53 -1.91 19.49
CA PHE A 210 9.26 -1.34 18.16
C PHE A 210 10.53 -1.18 17.29
N ALA A 211 11.73 -1.25 17.87
CA ALA A 211 12.99 -1.09 17.14
C ALA A 211 13.46 -2.38 16.44
N THR A 212 12.92 -3.54 16.82
CA THR A 212 13.29 -4.85 16.25
C THR A 212 12.14 -5.55 15.52
N THR A 213 11.13 -4.78 15.11
CA THR A 213 9.98 -5.33 14.36
C THR A 213 10.40 -5.93 13.02
N ASP A 214 9.71 -6.99 12.62
CA ASP A 214 9.98 -7.73 11.39
C ASP A 214 8.72 -7.81 10.50
N TRP A 215 8.83 -7.30 9.27
CA TRP A 215 7.74 -7.30 8.31
C TRP A 215 7.32 -8.71 7.89
N GLU A 216 8.27 -9.59 7.60
CA GLU A 216 7.93 -10.94 7.16
C GLU A 216 7.33 -11.77 8.30
N GLY A 217 7.89 -11.64 9.50
CA GLY A 217 7.41 -12.35 10.70
C GLY A 217 6.01 -11.92 11.13
N CYS A 218 5.68 -10.63 11.02
CA CYS A 218 4.39 -10.11 11.50
C CYS A 218 3.18 -10.70 10.75
N LYS A 219 3.34 -11.15 9.50
CA LYS A 219 2.28 -11.82 8.73
C LYS A 219 1.79 -13.09 9.41
N GLY A 220 2.72 -13.93 9.87
CA GLY A 220 2.40 -15.13 10.66
C GLY A 220 1.81 -14.78 12.01
N MET A 221 2.34 -13.76 12.70
CA MET A 221 1.86 -13.33 14.01
C MET A 221 0.40 -12.87 13.99
N ILE A 222 0.00 -12.04 13.01
CA ILE A 222 -1.40 -11.63 12.89
C ILE A 222 -2.31 -12.81 12.49
N ASN A 223 -1.83 -13.73 11.64
CA ASN A 223 -2.55 -14.94 11.27
C ASN A 223 -2.82 -15.83 12.49
N ASN A 224 -1.83 -15.96 13.39
CA ASN A 224 -1.93 -16.76 14.62
C ASN A 224 -2.66 -16.04 15.78
N GLY A 225 -3.03 -14.77 15.64
CA GLY A 225 -3.72 -14.00 16.69
C GLY A 225 -2.77 -13.43 17.77
N GLU A 226 -1.48 -13.36 17.50
CA GLU A 226 -0.49 -12.68 18.36
C GLU A 226 -0.54 -11.16 18.16
N ILE A 227 -1.04 -10.70 17.01
CA ILE A 227 -1.31 -9.30 16.65
C ILE A 227 -2.81 -9.14 16.41
N GLY A 228 -3.40 -8.08 16.98
CA GLY A 228 -4.79 -7.72 16.78
C GLY A 228 -5.05 -7.07 15.42
N CYS A 229 -4.30 -6.03 15.08
CA CYS A 229 -4.44 -5.33 13.81
C CYS A 229 -3.18 -4.57 13.39
N MET A 230 -3.18 -4.14 12.11
CA MET A 230 -2.17 -3.26 11.50
C MET A 230 -2.83 -2.27 10.56
N VAL A 231 -2.41 -1.00 10.61
CA VAL A 231 -2.88 0.07 9.71
C VAL A 231 -2.13 -0.04 8.39
N LEU A 232 -2.75 -0.66 7.39
CA LEU A 232 -2.14 -1.02 6.11
C LEU A 232 -3.17 -0.96 4.97
N GLY A 233 -2.67 -0.88 3.75
CA GLY A 233 -3.52 -0.99 2.56
C GLY A 233 -4.04 -2.42 2.32
N SER A 234 -5.05 -2.54 1.47
CA SER A 234 -5.69 -3.82 1.13
C SER A 234 -4.73 -4.84 0.49
N TRP A 235 -3.60 -4.40 -0.03
CA TRP A 235 -2.53 -5.25 -0.57
C TRP A 235 -1.93 -6.20 0.48
N ALA A 236 -1.96 -5.84 1.77
CA ALA A 236 -1.43 -6.65 2.85
C ALA A 236 -2.37 -7.80 3.26
N TYR A 237 -3.68 -7.66 3.00
CA TYR A 237 -4.69 -8.67 3.37
C TYR A 237 -4.36 -10.07 2.82
N PRO A 238 -4.14 -10.30 1.50
CA PRO A 238 -3.88 -11.63 0.98
C PRO A 238 -2.56 -12.22 1.50
N GLN A 239 -1.56 -11.40 1.81
CA GLN A 239 -0.30 -11.87 2.37
C GLN A 239 -0.49 -12.43 3.78
N MET A 240 -1.26 -11.73 4.61
CA MET A 240 -1.57 -12.17 5.98
C MET A 240 -2.54 -13.34 6.01
N GLU A 241 -3.50 -13.38 5.07
CA GLU A 241 -4.40 -14.52 4.91
C GLU A 241 -3.62 -15.80 4.57
N ALA A 242 -2.65 -15.71 3.67
CA ALA A 242 -1.86 -16.86 3.21
C ALA A 242 -0.71 -17.25 4.18
N ALA A 243 -0.42 -16.45 5.20
CA ALA A 243 0.76 -16.63 6.07
C ALA A 243 0.63 -17.76 7.12
N GLY A 244 -0.50 -18.46 7.20
CA GLY A 244 -0.72 -19.54 8.16
C GLY A 244 -2.04 -20.26 7.93
N GLU A 245 -2.41 -21.11 8.91
CA GLU A 245 -3.61 -21.94 8.81
C GLU A 245 -4.91 -21.20 9.16
N ASN A 246 -4.82 -20.01 9.77
CA ASN A 246 -5.97 -19.25 10.26
C ASN A 246 -6.36 -18.09 9.31
N GLY A 247 -6.10 -18.22 8.02
CA GLY A 247 -6.44 -17.18 7.03
C GLY A 247 -7.91 -16.73 7.07
N ALA A 248 -8.82 -17.64 7.41
CA ALA A 248 -10.24 -17.31 7.58
C ALA A 248 -10.51 -16.28 8.69
N ASP A 249 -9.60 -16.12 9.65
CA ASP A 249 -9.71 -15.13 10.74
C ASP A 249 -9.21 -13.74 10.33
N ILE A 250 -8.49 -13.62 9.21
CA ILE A 250 -8.05 -12.32 8.73
C ILE A 250 -9.22 -11.56 8.11
N GLY A 251 -9.30 -10.29 8.42
CA GLY A 251 -10.30 -9.34 7.92
C GLY A 251 -9.68 -8.02 7.49
N TYR A 252 -10.49 -7.22 6.82
CA TYR A 252 -10.13 -5.87 6.41
C TYR A 252 -11.26 -4.91 6.78
N MET A 253 -10.96 -3.81 7.44
CA MET A 253 -11.95 -2.84 7.89
C MET A 253 -11.57 -1.41 7.49
N PRO A 254 -12.56 -0.50 7.38
CA PRO A 254 -12.29 0.93 7.17
C PRO A 254 -11.42 1.51 8.28
N PHE A 255 -10.69 2.58 7.96
CA PHE A 255 -10.00 3.39 8.96
C PHE A 255 -11.04 4.07 9.88
N PRO A 256 -10.82 4.13 11.21
CA PRO A 256 -11.85 4.50 12.19
C PRO A 256 -12.06 6.02 12.29
N ILE A 257 -12.39 6.65 11.18
CA ILE A 257 -12.80 8.06 11.11
C ILE A 257 -14.10 8.13 10.32
N THR A 258 -15.07 8.83 10.89
CA THR A 258 -16.37 9.10 10.26
C THR A 258 -16.48 10.59 9.91
N VAL A 259 -16.76 10.88 8.65
CA VAL A 259 -16.94 12.25 8.15
C VAL A 259 -18.38 12.38 7.67
N ASN A 260 -19.15 13.30 8.24
CA ASN A 260 -20.56 13.51 7.89
C ASN A 260 -21.42 12.22 7.97
N GLY A 261 -21.10 11.32 8.91
CA GLY A 261 -21.83 10.08 9.11
C GLY A 261 -21.40 8.89 8.25
N GLU A 262 -20.40 9.08 7.40
CA GLU A 262 -19.88 8.06 6.48
C GLU A 262 -18.39 7.78 6.72
N GLN A 263 -17.95 6.54 6.47
CA GLN A 263 -16.54 6.19 6.44
C GLN A 263 -16.08 6.15 4.98
N TYR A 264 -14.92 6.71 4.72
CA TYR A 264 -14.32 6.80 3.38
C TYR A 264 -13.05 5.98 3.29
N ALA A 265 -12.72 5.48 2.11
CA ALA A 265 -11.45 4.85 1.80
C ALA A 265 -10.73 5.61 0.70
N SER A 266 -9.45 5.89 0.90
CA SER A 266 -8.58 6.30 -0.20
C SER A 266 -8.29 5.08 -1.06
N ALA A 267 -8.51 5.21 -2.37
CA ALA A 267 -8.19 4.18 -3.33
C ALA A 267 -7.28 4.75 -4.42
N GLY A 268 -6.36 3.96 -4.92
CA GLY A 268 -5.43 4.42 -5.95
C GLY A 268 -4.58 3.29 -6.51
N ALA A 269 -3.77 3.66 -7.51
CA ALA A 269 -2.75 2.76 -8.01
C ALA A 269 -1.74 2.44 -6.90
N ASP A 270 -1.39 1.17 -6.82
CA ASP A 270 -0.22 0.71 -6.09
C ASP A 270 1.03 0.91 -6.96
N TYR A 271 1.93 -0.07 -7.02
CA TYR A 271 3.06 0.02 -7.93
C TYR A 271 2.63 0.14 -9.39
N SER A 272 3.39 0.91 -10.15
CA SER A 272 3.19 1.07 -11.59
C SER A 272 4.46 0.74 -12.34
N TYR A 273 4.35 -0.02 -13.43
CA TYR A 273 5.48 -0.27 -14.31
C TYR A 273 5.87 0.98 -15.10
N GLY A 274 7.17 1.32 -15.04
CA GLY A 274 7.83 2.25 -15.96
C GLY A 274 8.77 1.49 -16.87
N ILE A 275 8.93 1.98 -18.11
CA ILE A 275 9.89 1.44 -19.07
C ILE A 275 11.07 2.40 -19.17
N ASN A 276 12.28 1.88 -19.06
CA ASN A 276 13.53 2.63 -19.12
C ASN A 276 13.63 3.46 -20.41
N ALA A 277 13.73 4.78 -20.27
CA ALA A 277 13.86 5.69 -21.40
C ALA A 277 15.15 5.46 -22.22
N ASN A 278 16.20 4.92 -21.60
CA ASN A 278 17.52 4.70 -22.19
C ASN A 278 17.72 3.28 -22.74
N ALA A 279 16.71 2.39 -22.61
CA ALA A 279 16.75 1.06 -23.22
C ALA A 279 16.75 1.15 -24.75
N THR A 280 17.23 0.11 -25.44
CA THR A 280 17.17 0.03 -26.88
C THR A 280 15.73 -0.03 -27.40
N ASP A 281 15.52 0.28 -28.68
CA ASP A 281 14.17 0.24 -29.27
C ASP A 281 13.56 -1.16 -29.23
N ASP A 282 14.36 -2.20 -29.41
CA ASP A 282 13.91 -3.60 -29.32
C ASP A 282 13.51 -3.96 -27.87
N GLU A 283 14.28 -3.53 -26.88
CA GLU A 283 13.93 -3.73 -25.46
C GLU A 283 12.68 -2.97 -25.07
N LYS A 284 12.52 -1.72 -25.50
CA LYS A 284 11.29 -0.94 -25.28
C LYS A 284 10.07 -1.61 -25.90
N ALA A 285 10.21 -2.12 -27.13
CA ALA A 285 9.13 -2.83 -27.81
C ALA A 285 8.74 -4.11 -27.06
N ALA A 286 9.71 -4.90 -26.61
CA ALA A 286 9.49 -6.10 -25.80
C ALA A 286 8.85 -5.75 -24.45
N ALA A 287 9.33 -4.70 -23.79
CA ALA A 287 8.79 -4.20 -22.53
C ALA A 287 7.33 -3.76 -22.65
N MET A 288 6.96 -3.05 -23.73
CA MET A 288 5.57 -2.67 -23.99
C MET A 288 4.65 -3.89 -24.11
N VAL A 289 5.10 -4.93 -24.80
CA VAL A 289 4.35 -6.20 -24.92
C VAL A 289 4.19 -6.86 -23.55
N PHE A 290 5.24 -6.91 -22.75
CA PHE A 290 5.21 -7.50 -21.42
C PHE A 290 4.29 -6.72 -20.46
N VAL A 291 4.44 -5.41 -20.38
CA VAL A 291 3.60 -4.55 -19.50
C VAL A 291 2.13 -4.66 -19.91
N LYS A 292 1.81 -4.61 -21.20
CA LYS A 292 0.45 -4.81 -21.69
C LYS A 292 -0.11 -6.18 -21.27
N TRP A 293 0.66 -7.24 -21.50
CA TRP A 293 0.25 -8.60 -21.14
C TRP A 293 -0.01 -8.72 -19.63
N MET A 294 0.86 -8.15 -18.78
CA MET A 294 0.67 -8.15 -17.33
C MET A 294 -0.62 -7.44 -16.91
N THR A 295 -0.95 -6.30 -17.53
CA THR A 295 -2.19 -5.57 -17.21
C THR A 295 -3.46 -6.27 -17.66
N GLU A 296 -3.38 -7.13 -18.67
CA GLU A 296 -4.53 -7.92 -19.18
C GLU A 296 -4.71 -9.25 -18.47
N LYS A 297 -3.68 -9.80 -17.84
CA LYS A 297 -3.65 -11.16 -17.28
C LYS A 297 -3.49 -11.23 -15.75
N SER A 298 -3.09 -10.16 -15.12
CA SER A 298 -2.89 -10.11 -13.66
C SER A 298 -4.19 -10.01 -12.86
#